data_095b29861c2f7bd6cce683630314cbde
#
_entry.id   095b29861c2f7bd6cce683630314cbde
#
_cell.length_a   1.000
_cell.length_b   1.000
_cell.length_c   1.000
_cell.angle_alpha   90.00
_cell.angle_beta   90.00
_cell.angle_gamma   90.00
#
_symmetry.space_group_name_H-M   'P 1'
#
loop_
_entity.id
_entity.type
_entity.pdbx_description
1 polymer ?
#
loop_
_entity_poly.entity_id
_entity_poly.type
_entity_poly.pdbx_seq_one_letter_code
_entity_poly.pdbx_strand_id
1 'polypeptide(L)'
;EAANFNRFTTKSDVWSFGILLSEIVTYGRIPYPGMTNAEVLQQIDAGYRMPCPQNCPIELYELMCQCWRAEPEKRPTFETLQWKLEDLFNLDASEYREPSTSSA
;
A
#
# COMPACT_ATOMS: atom_id res chain seq x y z
N GLU A 1 -19.70 -19.84 1.62
CA GLU A 1 -19.78 -19.21 0.35
C GLU A 1 -19.43 -17.74 0.37
N ALA A 2 -20.16 -16.98 1.16
CA ALA A 2 -19.81 -15.60 1.33
C ALA A 2 -18.43 -15.45 1.92
N ALA A 3 -18.06 -16.35 2.80
CA ALA A 3 -16.74 -16.33 3.40
C ALA A 3 -15.64 -16.56 2.35
N ASN A 4 -15.87 -17.50 1.43
CA ASN A 4 -14.90 -17.74 0.37
C ASN A 4 -14.78 -16.54 -0.55
N PHE A 5 -15.90 -15.96 -0.90
CA PHE A 5 -15.91 -14.78 -1.73
C PHE A 5 -15.17 -13.63 -1.06
N ASN A 6 -15.43 -13.45 0.23
CA ASN A 6 -14.77 -12.39 0.98
C ASN A 6 -13.27 -12.58 1.06
N ARG A 7 -12.82 -13.83 1.17
CA ARG A 7 -11.39 -14.09 1.25
C ARG A 7 -10.67 -13.71 -0.02
N PHE A 8 -11.23 -14.08 -1.18
CA PHE A 8 -10.65 -13.69 -2.45
C PHE A 8 -10.63 -12.19 -2.59
N THR A 9 -11.77 -11.59 -2.35
CA THR A 9 -11.91 -10.15 -2.49
C THR A 9 -10.93 -9.42 -1.59
N THR A 10 -10.79 -9.91 -0.35
CA THR A 10 -9.92 -9.25 0.61
C THR A 10 -8.48 -9.19 0.14
N LYS A 11 -7.95 -10.30 -0.40
CA LYS A 11 -6.55 -10.30 -0.80
C LYS A 11 -6.31 -9.54 -2.09
N SER A 12 -7.27 -9.55 -3.00
CA SER A 12 -7.22 -8.70 -4.18
C SER A 12 -7.32 -7.24 -3.79
N ASP A 13 -8.17 -6.95 -2.82
CA ASP A 13 -8.33 -5.58 -2.34
C ASP A 13 -7.08 -5.08 -1.64
N VAL A 14 -6.35 -5.96 -0.96
CA VAL A 14 -5.09 -5.57 -0.35
C VAL A 14 -4.09 -5.14 -1.42
N TRP A 15 -4.01 -5.87 -2.52
CA TRP A 15 -3.16 -5.47 -3.63
C TRP A 15 -3.57 -4.09 -4.15
N SER A 16 -4.87 -3.91 -4.37
CA SER A 16 -5.38 -2.64 -4.86
C SER A 16 -5.11 -1.51 -3.87
N PHE A 17 -5.17 -1.80 -2.59
CA PHE A 17 -4.86 -0.81 -1.57
C PHE A 17 -3.41 -0.36 -1.66
N GLY A 18 -2.49 -1.29 -1.94
CA GLY A 18 -1.10 -0.93 -2.15
C GLY A 18 -0.93 -0.01 -3.34
N ILE A 19 -1.67 -0.26 -4.42
CA ILE A 19 -1.66 0.62 -5.58
C ILE A 19 -2.18 2.00 -5.20
N LEU A 20 -3.26 2.04 -4.42
CA LEU A 20 -3.82 3.31 -3.98
C LEU A 20 -2.81 4.09 -3.15
N LEU A 21 -2.09 3.42 -2.27
CA LEU A 21 -1.05 4.09 -1.49
C LEU A 21 -0.01 4.72 -2.38
N SER A 22 0.40 4.02 -3.45
CA SER A 22 1.38 4.58 -4.36
C SER A 22 0.83 5.80 -5.07
N GLU A 23 -0.44 5.79 -5.41
CA GLU A 23 -1.06 6.94 -6.04
C GLU A 23 -1.12 8.14 -5.10
N ILE A 24 -1.40 7.88 -3.84
CA ILE A 24 -1.47 8.96 -2.86
C ILE A 24 -0.10 9.62 -2.68
N VAL A 25 0.94 8.82 -2.51
CA VAL A 25 2.26 9.39 -2.24
C VAL A 25 2.87 10.04 -3.47
N THR A 26 2.38 9.71 -4.67
CA THR A 26 2.86 10.35 -5.89
C THR A 26 1.92 11.44 -6.39
N TYR A 27 0.90 11.76 -5.60
CA TYR A 27 -0.08 12.80 -5.94
C TYR A 27 -0.80 12.47 -7.23
N GLY A 28 -1.22 11.23 -7.35
CA GLY A 28 -2.06 10.82 -8.47
C GLY A 28 -1.31 10.37 -9.72
N ARG A 29 -0.03 10.03 -9.59
CA ARG A 29 0.70 9.55 -10.75
C ARG A 29 0.15 8.19 -11.17
N ILE A 30 0.08 7.97 -12.48
CA ILE A 30 -0.46 6.73 -13.02
C ILE A 30 0.43 5.56 -12.64
N PRO A 31 -0.13 4.47 -12.09
CA PRO A 31 0.67 3.29 -11.78
C PRO A 31 1.21 2.65 -13.07
N TYR A 32 2.41 2.11 -12.96
CA TYR A 32 3.07 1.43 -14.08
C TYR A 32 3.08 2.29 -15.33
N PRO A 33 3.70 3.47 -15.27
CA PRO A 33 3.61 4.40 -16.39
C PRO A 33 4.24 3.82 -17.64
N GLY A 34 3.60 4.09 -18.78
CA GLY A 34 4.11 3.63 -20.07
C GLY A 34 3.79 2.19 -20.42
N MET A 35 3.01 1.50 -19.60
CA MET A 35 2.69 0.10 -19.86
C MET A 35 1.20 -0.06 -20.16
N THR A 36 0.91 -0.97 -21.10
CA THR A 36 -0.47 -1.42 -21.30
C THR A 36 -0.84 -2.39 -20.19
N ASN A 37 -2.14 -2.67 -20.07
CA ASN A 37 -2.60 -3.64 -19.07
C ASN A 37 -1.95 -5.00 -19.25
N ALA A 38 -1.79 -5.44 -20.48
CA ALA A 38 -1.17 -6.74 -20.76
C ALA A 38 0.29 -6.72 -20.32
N GLU A 39 1.00 -5.62 -20.60
CA GLU A 39 2.39 -5.50 -20.18
C GLU A 39 2.52 -5.48 -18.67
N VAL A 40 1.61 -4.81 -17.99
CA VAL A 40 1.63 -4.78 -16.53
C VAL A 40 1.52 -6.20 -15.98
N LEU A 41 0.56 -6.97 -16.49
CA LEU A 41 0.37 -8.33 -16.00
C LEU A 41 1.61 -9.19 -16.24
N GLN A 42 2.21 -9.08 -17.42
CA GLN A 42 3.41 -9.83 -17.74
C GLN A 42 4.56 -9.46 -16.82
N GLN A 43 4.75 -8.18 -16.58
CA GLN A 43 5.85 -7.72 -15.74
C GLN A 43 5.64 -8.16 -14.30
N ILE A 44 4.42 -8.08 -13.79
CA ILE A 44 4.13 -8.50 -12.43
C ILE A 44 4.39 -10.00 -12.28
N ASP A 45 3.97 -10.79 -13.26
CA ASP A 45 4.24 -12.23 -13.23
C ASP A 45 5.72 -12.52 -13.22
N ALA A 46 6.50 -11.68 -13.86
CA ALA A 46 7.95 -11.85 -13.89
C ALA A 46 8.63 -11.33 -12.64
N GLY A 47 7.88 -10.78 -11.71
CA GLY A 47 8.43 -10.32 -10.45
C GLY A 47 8.61 -8.82 -10.34
N TYR A 48 8.27 -8.09 -11.37
CA TYR A 48 8.43 -6.64 -11.35
C TYR A 48 7.45 -6.00 -10.37
N ARG A 49 7.93 -5.00 -9.66
CA ARG A 49 7.08 -4.16 -8.80
C ARG A 49 7.49 -2.73 -9.02
N MET A 50 6.54 -1.82 -8.78
CA MET A 50 6.87 -0.40 -8.91
C MET A 50 7.97 -0.03 -7.92
N PRO A 51 8.89 0.84 -8.34
CA PRO A 51 9.97 1.27 -7.44
C PRO A 51 9.45 2.23 -6.38
N CYS A 52 10.29 2.47 -5.39
CA CYS A 52 9.95 3.39 -4.31
C CYS A 52 9.76 4.80 -4.87
N PRO A 53 8.59 5.40 -4.68
CA PRO A 53 8.39 6.75 -5.18
C PRO A 53 9.29 7.74 -4.47
N GLN A 54 9.58 8.83 -5.16
CA GLN A 54 10.37 9.89 -4.59
C GLN A 54 9.64 10.49 -3.39
N ASN A 55 10.37 10.74 -2.33
CA ASN A 55 9.84 11.32 -1.09
C ASN A 55 8.85 10.40 -0.36
N CYS A 56 8.89 9.11 -0.67
CA CYS A 56 8.07 8.14 0.04
C CYS A 56 8.90 7.53 1.18
N PRO A 57 8.38 7.53 2.41
CA PRO A 57 9.10 6.87 3.50
C PRO A 57 9.31 5.41 3.18
N ILE A 58 10.49 4.91 3.54
CA ILE A 58 10.82 3.53 3.22
C ILE A 58 9.86 2.56 3.91
N GLU A 59 9.42 2.89 5.12
CA GLU A 59 8.48 2.03 5.83
C GLU A 59 7.16 1.91 5.08
N LEU A 60 6.72 3.00 4.47
CA LEU A 60 5.49 2.97 3.70
C LEU A 60 5.67 2.16 2.42
N TYR A 61 6.82 2.32 1.76
CA TYR A 61 7.09 1.54 0.56
C TYR A 61 7.16 0.04 0.88
N GLU A 62 7.76 -0.31 2.00
CA GLU A 62 7.81 -1.71 2.41
C GLU A 62 6.41 -2.27 2.61
N LEU A 63 5.51 -1.46 3.13
CA LEU A 63 4.13 -1.87 3.30
C LEU A 63 3.46 -2.11 1.95
N MET A 64 3.70 -1.21 0.99
CA MET A 64 3.20 -1.42 -0.36
C MET A 64 3.69 -2.73 -0.94
N CYS A 65 4.98 -3.02 -0.80
CA CYS A 65 5.54 -4.25 -1.32
C CYS A 65 4.92 -5.49 -0.68
N GLN A 66 4.57 -5.38 0.59
CA GLN A 66 3.87 -6.48 1.25
C GLN A 66 2.50 -6.70 0.64
N CYS A 67 1.83 -5.64 0.25
CA CYS A 67 0.53 -5.74 -0.41
C CYS A 67 0.66 -6.40 -1.78
N TRP A 68 1.85 -6.33 -2.37
CA TRP A 68 2.08 -6.81 -3.74
C TRP A 68 2.81 -8.15 -3.77
N ARG A 69 2.78 -8.90 -2.70
CA ARG A 69 3.38 -10.23 -2.72
C ARG A 69 2.65 -11.12 -3.68
N ALA A 70 3.41 -11.96 -4.39
CA ALA A 70 2.84 -12.81 -5.41
C ALA A 70 1.78 -13.74 -4.83
N GLU A 71 2.05 -14.27 -3.65
CA GLU A 71 1.14 -15.20 -3.01
C GLU A 71 0.14 -14.44 -2.18
N PRO A 72 -1.14 -14.55 -2.52
CA PRO A 72 -2.15 -13.77 -1.79
C PRO A 72 -2.15 -14.02 -0.29
N GLU A 73 -1.91 -15.25 0.12
CA GLU A 73 -1.96 -15.57 1.54
C GLU A 73 -0.82 -14.93 2.32
N LYS A 74 0.21 -14.44 1.62
CA LYS A 74 1.32 -13.77 2.28
C LYS A 74 1.14 -12.28 2.37
N ARG A 75 0.09 -11.75 1.76
CA ARG A 75 -0.24 -10.34 1.88
C ARG A 75 -0.85 -10.08 3.25
N PRO A 76 -0.59 -8.89 3.81
CA PRO A 76 -1.17 -8.59 5.13
C PRO A 76 -2.68 -8.46 5.05
N THR A 77 -3.33 -8.58 6.21
CA THR A 77 -4.74 -8.29 6.31
C THR A 77 -4.94 -6.79 6.40
N PHE A 78 -6.17 -6.34 6.15
CA PHE A 78 -6.49 -4.93 6.34
C PHE A 78 -6.29 -4.51 7.79
N GLU A 79 -6.55 -5.40 8.70
CA GLU A 79 -6.33 -5.13 10.12
C GLU A 79 -4.86 -4.84 10.39
N THR A 80 -3.98 -5.66 9.85
CA THR A 80 -2.54 -5.45 9.99
C THR A 80 -2.10 -4.16 9.32
N LEU A 81 -2.66 -3.89 8.14
CA LEU A 81 -2.35 -2.66 7.42
C LEU A 81 -2.76 -1.43 8.21
N GLN A 82 -3.95 -1.47 8.78
CA GLN A 82 -4.44 -0.38 9.60
C GLN A 82 -3.49 -0.13 10.77
N TRP A 83 -3.08 -1.19 11.41
CA TRP A 83 -2.19 -1.13 12.55
C TRP A 83 -0.87 -0.46 12.19
N LYS A 84 -0.28 -0.92 11.08
CA LYS A 84 1.02 -0.39 10.66
C LYS A 84 0.92 1.05 10.18
N LEU A 85 -0.17 1.38 9.51
CA LEU A 85 -0.38 2.75 9.08
C LEU A 85 -0.59 3.68 10.26
N GLU A 86 -1.31 3.21 11.28
CA GLU A 86 -1.49 4.00 12.48
C GLU A 86 -0.16 4.28 13.16
N ASP A 87 0.73 3.29 13.19
CA ASP A 87 2.06 3.51 13.73
C ASP A 87 2.80 4.60 12.98
N LEU A 88 2.75 4.56 11.66
CA LEU A 88 3.42 5.57 10.85
C LEU A 88 2.80 6.95 11.08
N PHE A 89 1.48 7.01 11.10
CA PHE A 89 0.80 8.27 11.32
C PHE A 89 0.99 8.79 12.72
N ASN A 90 1.07 7.92 13.70
CA ASN A 90 1.29 8.33 15.06
C ASN A 90 2.65 8.99 15.23
N LEU A 91 3.66 8.47 14.53
CA LEU A 91 4.97 9.12 14.56
C LEU A 91 4.88 10.52 14.00
N ASP A 92 4.22 10.67 12.85
CA ASP A 92 4.04 11.99 12.27
C ASP A 92 3.16 12.86 13.14
N ALA A 93 2.10 12.27 13.66
CA ALA A 93 1.15 13.00 14.47
C ALA A 93 1.76 13.49 15.76
N SER A 94 2.72 12.75 16.33
CA SER A 94 3.33 13.23 17.54
C SER A 94 4.14 14.49 17.30
N GLU A 95 4.71 14.65 16.10
CA GLU A 95 5.40 15.89 15.79
C GLU A 95 4.43 17.03 15.62
N TYR A 96 3.31 16.79 14.97
CA TYR A 96 2.31 17.82 14.80
C TYR A 96 1.54 18.10 16.06
N ARG A 97 1.26 17.04 16.79
CA ARG A 97 0.37 17.15 17.93
C ARG A 97 0.95 17.94 19.06
N GLU A 98 2.26 17.93 19.15
CA GLU A 98 2.85 18.66 20.27
C GLU A 98 2.44 20.10 20.29
N PRO A 99 2.55 20.84 19.19
CA PRO A 99 2.08 22.21 19.23
C PRO A 99 0.59 22.31 19.48
N SER A 100 -0.20 21.48 18.82
CA SER A 100 -1.64 21.60 19.00
C SER A 100 -2.06 21.16 20.39
N THR A 101 -1.41 20.17 20.93
CA THR A 101 -1.73 19.74 22.28
C THR A 101 -1.40 20.82 23.27
N SER A 102 -0.27 21.46 23.09
CA SER A 102 0.08 22.51 24.01
C SER A 102 -0.83 23.70 23.87
N SER A 103 -1.36 23.94 22.71
CA SER A 103 -2.28 25.03 22.55
C SER A 103 -3.62 24.72 23.18
N ALA A 104 -3.92 23.47 23.32
CA ALA A 104 -5.16 23.12 23.96
C ALA A 104 -5.04 23.22 25.46
#